data_9055761f7ed9b000b23c005f17a3ab55
#
_entry.id   9055761f7ed9b000b23c005f17a3ab55
#
_cell.length_a   1.000
_cell.length_b   1.000
_cell.length_c   1.000
_cell.angle_alpha   90.00
_cell.angle_beta   90.00
_cell.angle_gamma   90.00
#
_symmetry.space_group_name_H-M   'P 1'
#
loop_
_entity.id
_entity.type
_entity.pdbx_description
1 polymer ?
#
loop_
_entity_poly.entity_id
_entity_poly.type
_entity_poly.pdbx_seq_one_letter_code
_entity_poly.pdbx_strand_id
1 'polypeptide(L)'
;GTWSDDTSMTLCLADSLSRGLNYNDIMQNFLKWFKKGEFTPFGSAFDIGNTTRQALKRLEQGAAPLECGGNTEYDNGNGSLMRILPLLFYLQSVYGREFYQEDEAFAVIHKVSALTHAHKRSQIACGIYIAVAGMLLGEMNLKEAVNLGIGKAMEYYQNQEGFVEELKFYNRLKDKDFADLPSESIRSGGYVVSTLEAAIWCLLNTENYKDCVLKAVNLGSDTDTVAAVAGGLAGLKYGYTAIPQDWLGVIVKREYIESLCNQFYFAITR
;
A
#
# COMPACT_ATOMS: atom_id res chain seq x y z
N GLY A 1 -8.11 -13.62 13.89
CA GLY A 1 -8.88 -12.86 12.87
C GLY A 1 -8.95 -11.36 13.14
N THR A 2 -8.14 -10.83 14.05
CA THR A 2 -7.98 -9.37 14.22
C THR A 2 -7.11 -8.79 13.10
N TRP A 3 -7.13 -7.47 12.93
CA TRP A 3 -6.25 -6.73 12.02
C TRP A 3 -5.61 -5.55 12.74
N SER A 4 -4.43 -5.12 12.23
CA SER A 4 -3.64 -4.01 12.74
C SER A 4 -4.01 -2.67 12.05
N ASP A 5 -3.13 -1.68 12.20
CA ASP A 5 -3.25 -0.37 11.53
C ASP A 5 -3.18 -0.48 10.00
N ASP A 6 -2.49 -1.48 9.44
CA ASP A 6 -2.47 -1.76 7.99
C ASP A 6 -3.89 -1.78 7.40
N THR A 7 -4.73 -2.66 7.91
CA THR A 7 -6.11 -2.81 7.44
C THR A 7 -6.96 -1.60 7.86
N SER A 8 -6.81 -1.12 9.09
CA SER A 8 -7.58 0.02 9.58
C SER A 8 -7.37 1.26 8.71
N MET A 9 -6.14 1.61 8.38
CA MET A 9 -5.84 2.77 7.54
C MET A 9 -6.20 2.54 6.07
N THR A 10 -6.15 1.29 5.59
CA THR A 10 -6.68 0.91 4.27
C THR A 10 -8.19 1.15 4.19
N LEU A 11 -8.95 0.75 5.21
CA LEU A 11 -10.39 1.00 5.30
C LEU A 11 -10.71 2.49 5.39
N CYS A 12 -9.93 3.27 6.16
CA CYS A 12 -10.04 4.73 6.23
C CYS A 12 -9.90 5.39 4.84
N LEU A 13 -8.92 4.94 4.06
CA LEU A 13 -8.69 5.44 2.72
C LEU A 13 -9.82 5.05 1.77
N ALA A 14 -10.22 3.78 1.76
CA ALA A 14 -11.32 3.29 0.91
C ALA A 14 -12.65 3.99 1.21
N ASP A 15 -12.98 4.19 2.49
CA ASP A 15 -14.17 4.93 2.92
C ASP A 15 -14.15 6.38 2.41
N SER A 16 -13.03 7.08 2.54
CA SER A 16 -12.91 8.45 2.02
C SER A 16 -13.03 8.48 0.50
N LEU A 17 -12.33 7.61 -0.23
CA LEU A 17 -12.36 7.56 -1.68
C LEU A 17 -13.73 7.19 -2.25
N SER A 18 -14.61 6.54 -1.47
CA SER A 18 -16.01 6.30 -1.88
C SER A 18 -16.82 7.58 -2.07
N ARG A 19 -16.32 8.70 -1.53
CA ARG A 19 -16.90 10.06 -1.68
C ARG A 19 -16.06 10.95 -2.62
N GLY A 20 -15.06 10.41 -3.27
CA GLY A 20 -14.11 11.12 -4.11
C GLY A 20 -12.81 11.49 -3.39
N LEU A 21 -11.84 12.01 -4.13
CA LEU A 21 -10.53 12.37 -3.58
C LEU A 21 -10.59 13.66 -2.76
N ASN A 22 -10.42 13.53 -1.46
CA ASN A 22 -10.33 14.67 -0.54
C ASN A 22 -9.29 14.39 0.55
N TYR A 23 -8.15 15.06 0.50
CA TYR A 23 -7.04 14.83 1.43
C TYR A 23 -7.40 15.16 2.88
N ASN A 24 -8.27 16.15 3.11
CA ASN A 24 -8.75 16.46 4.46
C ASN A 24 -9.64 15.34 4.99
N ASP A 25 -10.56 14.82 4.18
CA ASP A 25 -11.45 13.72 4.58
C ASP A 25 -10.65 12.45 4.90
N ILE A 26 -9.63 12.11 4.10
CA ILE A 26 -8.72 11.00 4.39
C ILE A 26 -8.05 11.18 5.76
N MET A 27 -7.48 12.36 6.02
CA MET A 27 -6.80 12.65 7.28
C MET A 27 -7.76 12.68 8.47
N GLN A 28 -8.99 13.14 8.29
CA GLN A 28 -10.03 13.07 9.33
C GLN A 28 -10.41 11.62 9.66
N ASN A 29 -10.47 10.72 8.66
CA ASN A 29 -10.70 9.30 8.93
C ASN A 29 -9.52 8.67 9.70
N PHE A 30 -8.27 9.00 9.35
CA PHE A 30 -7.11 8.57 10.14
C PHE A 30 -7.15 9.09 11.57
N LEU A 31 -7.62 10.33 11.77
CA LEU A 31 -7.76 10.90 13.11
C LEU A 31 -8.89 10.22 13.91
N LYS A 32 -10.04 9.92 13.28
CA LYS A 32 -11.12 9.14 13.89
C LYS A 32 -10.65 7.73 14.29
N TRP A 33 -9.91 7.06 13.41
CA TRP A 33 -9.29 5.79 13.74
C TRP A 33 -8.41 5.91 14.98
N PHE A 34 -7.49 6.86 14.99
CA PHE A 34 -6.53 7.01 16.08
C PHE A 34 -7.17 7.41 17.40
N LYS A 35 -8.12 8.36 17.40
CA LYS A 35 -8.73 8.93 18.62
C LYS A 35 -9.95 8.20 19.11
N LYS A 36 -10.75 7.65 18.21
CA LYS A 36 -12.06 7.06 18.52
C LYS A 36 -12.11 5.55 18.32
N GLY A 37 -11.06 4.95 17.77
CA GLY A 37 -11.04 3.53 17.43
C GLY A 37 -12.01 3.16 16.30
N GLU A 38 -12.45 4.13 15.48
CA GLU A 38 -13.21 3.82 14.27
C GLU A 38 -12.33 2.99 13.30
N PHE A 39 -12.93 2.21 12.43
CA PHE A 39 -12.21 1.31 11.50
C PHE A 39 -11.31 0.27 12.19
N THR A 40 -11.53 -0.04 13.46
CA THR A 40 -10.75 -1.04 14.20
C THR A 40 -11.57 -2.28 14.53
N PRO A 41 -10.92 -3.42 14.78
CA PRO A 41 -11.63 -4.63 15.17
C PRO A 41 -12.33 -4.51 16.51
N PHE A 42 -11.75 -3.78 17.48
CA PHE A 42 -12.21 -3.78 18.89
C PHE A 42 -12.49 -2.38 19.47
N GLY A 43 -12.56 -1.34 18.64
CA GLY A 43 -12.89 0.02 19.11
C GLY A 43 -11.69 0.79 19.70
N SER A 44 -10.46 0.31 19.48
CA SER A 44 -9.24 1.01 19.87
C SER A 44 -8.15 0.85 18.82
N ALA A 45 -7.45 1.94 18.50
CA ALA A 45 -6.29 1.90 17.61
C ALA A 45 -5.08 1.34 18.36
N PHE A 46 -4.30 0.52 17.66
CA PHE A 46 -3.03 -0.01 18.15
C PHE A 46 -2.02 -0.05 17.00
N ASP A 47 -0.77 -0.33 17.30
CA ASP A 47 0.35 -0.49 16.37
C ASP A 47 0.68 0.71 15.48
N ILE A 48 0.26 1.91 15.86
CA ILE A 48 0.53 3.12 15.09
C ILE A 48 2.01 3.47 15.03
N GLY A 49 2.57 3.57 13.82
CA GLY A 49 3.94 4.02 13.57
C GLY A 49 4.19 5.47 13.99
N ASN A 50 5.44 5.76 14.37
CA ASN A 50 5.82 7.09 14.87
C ASN A 50 5.59 8.21 13.84
N THR A 51 5.95 8.01 12.57
CA THR A 51 5.76 9.01 11.51
C THR A 51 4.28 9.32 11.31
N THR A 52 3.41 8.29 11.30
CA THR A 52 1.95 8.47 11.24
C THR A 52 1.42 9.24 12.45
N ARG A 53 1.86 8.88 13.67
CA ARG A 53 1.46 9.57 14.89
C ARG A 53 1.84 11.05 14.87
N GLN A 54 3.04 11.39 14.41
CA GLN A 54 3.50 12.77 14.30
C GLN A 54 2.71 13.55 13.25
N ALA A 55 2.36 12.93 12.13
CA ALA A 55 1.52 13.56 11.12
C ALA A 55 0.12 13.90 11.66
N LEU A 56 -0.51 12.96 12.37
CA LEU A 56 -1.82 13.22 13.00
C LEU A 56 -1.74 14.32 14.07
N LYS A 57 -0.65 14.37 14.83
CA LYS A 57 -0.42 15.46 15.79
C LYS A 57 -0.29 16.83 15.10
N ARG A 58 0.42 16.91 13.96
CA ARG A 58 0.50 18.16 13.17
C ARG A 58 -0.88 18.60 12.65
N LEU A 59 -1.70 17.65 12.18
CA LEU A 59 -3.09 17.93 11.78
C LEU A 59 -3.90 18.51 12.93
N GLU A 60 -3.82 17.94 14.13
CA GLU A 60 -4.50 18.45 15.33
C GLU A 60 -4.03 19.86 15.72
N GLN A 61 -2.80 20.21 15.40
CA GLN A 61 -2.23 21.55 15.61
C GLN A 61 -2.61 22.55 14.52
N GLY A 62 -3.42 22.12 13.53
CA GLY A 62 -3.93 22.99 12.47
C GLY A 62 -3.10 23.02 11.19
N ALA A 63 -2.11 22.15 11.02
CA ALA A 63 -1.39 22.03 9.76
C ALA A 63 -2.30 21.56 8.63
N ALA A 64 -2.07 22.03 7.41
CA ALA A 64 -2.79 21.55 6.24
C ALA A 64 -2.46 20.05 5.97
N PRO A 65 -3.41 19.25 5.47
CA PRO A 65 -3.23 17.81 5.28
C PRO A 65 -1.93 17.41 4.59
N LEU A 66 -1.56 18.10 3.52
CA LEU A 66 -0.35 17.82 2.73
C LEU A 66 0.95 18.31 3.40
N GLU A 67 0.86 19.07 4.49
CA GLU A 67 1.99 19.55 5.29
C GLU A 67 2.23 18.67 6.53
N CYS A 68 1.37 17.68 6.75
CA CYS A 68 1.44 16.83 7.94
C CYS A 68 2.53 15.75 7.85
N GLY A 69 2.88 15.27 6.66
CA GLY A 69 3.78 14.14 6.48
C GLY A 69 5.23 14.43 6.88
N GLY A 70 5.88 13.43 7.48
CA GLY A 70 7.32 13.48 7.72
C GLY A 70 8.10 13.39 6.42
N ASN A 71 9.15 14.23 6.24
CA ASN A 71 9.92 14.32 5.00
C ASN A 71 11.42 14.17 5.18
N THR A 72 11.88 13.76 6.37
CA THR A 72 13.28 13.48 6.63
C THR A 72 13.66 12.06 6.22
N GLU A 73 14.94 11.76 6.13
CA GLU A 73 15.43 10.41 5.84
C GLU A 73 14.96 9.36 6.86
N TYR A 74 14.66 9.77 8.08
CA TYR A 74 14.14 8.91 9.14
C TYR A 74 12.64 8.64 9.06
N ASP A 75 11.93 9.32 8.16
CA ASP A 75 10.47 9.19 7.97
C ASP A 75 10.09 8.19 6.85
N ASN A 76 11.00 7.28 6.49
CA ASN A 76 10.82 6.28 5.45
C ASN A 76 10.32 4.93 5.98
N GLY A 77 9.39 4.96 6.93
CA GLY A 77 8.62 3.79 7.33
C GLY A 77 7.60 3.37 6.24
N ASN A 78 7.08 2.16 6.38
CA ASN A 78 6.14 1.55 5.43
C ASN A 78 4.67 2.00 5.61
N GLY A 79 4.36 2.87 6.57
CA GLY A 79 2.99 3.22 6.94
C GLY A 79 2.16 3.94 5.87
N SER A 80 2.75 4.48 4.80
CA SER A 80 1.98 4.91 3.62
C SER A 80 1.77 3.78 2.62
N LEU A 81 2.77 2.90 2.46
CA LEU A 81 2.74 1.78 1.53
C LEU A 81 1.66 0.77 1.91
N MET A 82 1.58 0.40 3.19
CA MET A 82 0.67 -0.62 3.71
C MET A 82 -0.82 -0.35 3.42
N ARG A 83 -1.20 0.93 3.30
CA ARG A 83 -2.60 1.37 3.18
C ARG A 83 -3.00 1.86 1.79
N ILE A 84 -2.04 1.99 0.83
CA ILE A 84 -2.27 2.76 -0.40
C ILE A 84 -3.13 2.03 -1.45
N LEU A 85 -3.30 0.71 -1.35
CA LEU A 85 -3.90 -0.13 -2.40
C LEU A 85 -5.29 0.32 -2.90
N PRO A 86 -6.23 0.81 -2.06
CA PRO A 86 -7.52 1.30 -2.56
C PRO A 86 -7.39 2.41 -3.61
N LEU A 87 -6.30 3.19 -3.56
CA LEU A 87 -6.06 4.26 -4.51
C LEU A 87 -5.93 3.75 -5.96
N LEU A 88 -5.44 2.52 -6.17
CA LEU A 88 -5.39 1.90 -7.50
C LEU A 88 -6.73 1.98 -8.23
N PHE A 89 -7.79 1.54 -7.56
CA PHE A 89 -9.12 1.47 -8.16
C PHE A 89 -9.70 2.85 -8.44
N TYR A 90 -9.44 3.81 -7.54
CA TYR A 90 -9.79 5.21 -7.78
C TYR A 90 -9.06 5.77 -9.01
N LEU A 91 -7.74 5.56 -9.12
CA LEU A 91 -6.96 6.03 -10.27
C LEU A 91 -7.45 5.41 -11.58
N GLN A 92 -7.78 4.12 -11.58
CA GLN A 92 -8.34 3.48 -12.76
C GLN A 92 -9.72 4.03 -13.14
N SER A 93 -10.55 4.41 -12.18
CA SER A 93 -11.85 5.04 -12.47
C SER A 93 -11.74 6.42 -13.07
N VAL A 94 -10.67 7.17 -12.75
CA VAL A 94 -10.46 8.55 -13.22
C VAL A 94 -9.62 8.60 -14.49
N TYR A 95 -8.52 7.84 -14.55
CA TYR A 95 -7.51 7.91 -15.61
C TYR A 95 -7.51 6.67 -16.53
N GLY A 96 -8.35 5.67 -16.25
CA GLY A 96 -8.36 4.43 -17.00
C GLY A 96 -7.28 3.45 -16.59
N ARG A 97 -7.21 2.32 -17.31
CA ARG A 97 -6.27 1.22 -16.95
C ARG A 97 -4.80 1.61 -17.11
N GLU A 98 -4.50 2.56 -17.98
CA GLU A 98 -3.14 3.02 -18.26
C GLU A 98 -2.74 4.26 -17.44
N PHE A 99 -3.36 4.47 -16.27
CA PHE A 99 -3.11 5.58 -15.35
C PHE A 99 -1.60 5.81 -15.06
N TYR A 100 -0.78 4.78 -15.19
CA TYR A 100 0.68 4.85 -15.03
C TYR A 100 1.40 5.65 -16.14
N GLN A 101 0.68 6.10 -17.15
CA GLN A 101 1.17 7.02 -18.18
C GLN A 101 0.85 8.50 -17.84
N GLU A 102 0.07 8.74 -16.80
CA GLU A 102 -0.42 10.08 -16.44
C GLU A 102 0.36 10.64 -15.24
N ASP A 103 1.01 11.77 -15.44
CA ASP A 103 1.75 12.49 -14.39
C ASP A 103 0.85 12.85 -13.21
N GLU A 104 -0.40 13.23 -13.48
CA GLU A 104 -1.41 13.56 -12.49
C GLU A 104 -1.73 12.36 -11.58
N ALA A 105 -1.77 11.15 -12.12
CA ALA A 105 -2.01 9.95 -11.33
C ALA A 105 -0.86 9.70 -10.34
N PHE A 106 0.39 9.84 -10.78
CA PHE A 106 1.54 9.78 -9.86
C PHE A 106 1.52 10.90 -8.82
N ALA A 107 1.16 12.13 -9.23
CA ALA A 107 1.01 13.24 -8.30
C ALA A 107 -0.04 12.94 -7.20
N VAL A 108 -1.13 12.25 -7.52
CA VAL A 108 -2.14 11.81 -6.54
C VAL A 108 -1.54 10.75 -5.60
N ILE A 109 -0.81 9.75 -6.11
CA ILE A 109 -0.12 8.74 -5.29
C ILE A 109 0.82 9.42 -4.29
N HIS A 110 1.63 10.38 -4.77
CA HIS A 110 2.58 11.12 -3.93
C HIS A 110 1.87 11.91 -2.82
N LYS A 111 0.78 12.61 -3.15
CA LYS A 111 0.00 13.39 -2.18
C LYS A 111 -0.66 12.50 -1.12
N VAL A 112 -1.20 11.33 -1.51
CA VAL A 112 -1.78 10.38 -0.54
C VAL A 112 -0.71 9.78 0.37
N SER A 113 0.47 9.44 -0.15
CA SER A 113 1.61 9.04 0.69
C SER A 113 2.03 10.18 1.64
N ALA A 114 2.14 11.41 1.10
CA ALA A 114 2.60 12.59 1.82
C ALA A 114 1.69 13.03 2.97
N LEU A 115 0.47 12.54 3.06
CA LEU A 115 -0.40 12.77 4.23
C LEU A 115 0.28 12.37 5.54
N THR A 116 1.17 11.36 5.50
CA THR A 116 1.95 10.92 6.67
C THR A 116 3.43 10.75 6.36
N HIS A 117 3.81 10.30 5.15
CA HIS A 117 5.17 9.99 4.71
C HIS A 117 5.46 10.78 3.43
N ALA A 118 6.02 11.98 3.60
CA ALA A 118 6.25 12.92 2.50
C ALA A 118 7.64 12.80 1.87
N HIS A 119 8.54 11.97 2.42
CA HIS A 119 9.85 11.76 1.82
C HIS A 119 9.72 11.04 0.46
N LYS A 120 10.55 11.45 -0.52
CA LYS A 120 10.51 10.94 -1.90
C LYS A 120 10.64 9.42 -1.99
N ARG A 121 11.46 8.82 -1.13
CA ARG A 121 11.61 7.35 -1.05
C ARG A 121 10.29 6.65 -0.75
N SER A 122 9.52 7.11 0.22
CA SER A 122 8.19 6.54 0.52
C SER A 122 7.19 6.75 -0.62
N GLN A 123 7.25 7.88 -1.30
CA GLN A 123 6.42 8.17 -2.47
C GLN A 123 6.75 7.25 -3.65
N ILE A 124 8.04 6.98 -3.91
CA ILE A 124 8.49 6.04 -4.94
C ILE A 124 7.97 4.62 -4.64
N ALA A 125 8.09 4.16 -3.39
CA ALA A 125 7.57 2.84 -3.02
C ALA A 125 6.08 2.70 -3.33
N CYS A 126 5.28 3.71 -2.97
CA CYS A 126 3.85 3.75 -3.28
C CYS A 126 3.60 3.74 -4.80
N GLY A 127 4.38 4.51 -5.58
CA GLY A 127 4.27 4.54 -7.04
C GLY A 127 4.59 3.21 -7.69
N ILE A 128 5.69 2.56 -7.28
CA ILE A 128 6.07 1.22 -7.78
C ILE A 128 4.97 0.21 -7.42
N TYR A 129 4.52 0.21 -6.15
CA TYR A 129 3.49 -0.72 -5.67
C TYR A 129 2.18 -0.59 -6.46
N ILE A 130 1.69 0.63 -6.66
CA ILE A 130 0.45 0.91 -7.41
C ILE A 130 0.61 0.57 -8.90
N ALA A 131 1.77 0.84 -9.52
CA ALA A 131 2.02 0.45 -10.89
C ALA A 131 2.04 -1.07 -11.07
N VAL A 132 2.74 -1.82 -10.18
CA VAL A 132 2.71 -3.29 -10.16
C VAL A 132 1.29 -3.80 -9.96
N ALA A 133 0.56 -3.25 -8.98
CA ALA A 133 -0.82 -3.62 -8.69
C ALA A 133 -1.74 -3.43 -9.90
N GLY A 134 -1.57 -2.35 -10.66
CA GLY A 134 -2.31 -2.09 -11.90
C GLY A 134 -2.06 -3.14 -12.99
N MET A 135 -0.81 -3.58 -13.15
CA MET A 135 -0.45 -4.62 -14.12
C MET A 135 -1.00 -6.00 -13.73
N LEU A 136 -1.11 -6.30 -12.43
CA LEU A 136 -1.65 -7.58 -11.95
C LEU A 136 -3.14 -7.78 -12.26
N LEU A 137 -3.90 -6.72 -12.50
CA LEU A 137 -5.30 -6.79 -12.93
C LEU A 137 -5.46 -7.19 -14.41
N GLY A 138 -4.38 -7.20 -15.18
CA GLY A 138 -4.36 -7.67 -16.58
C GLY A 138 -4.21 -9.18 -16.70
N GLU A 139 -4.23 -9.65 -17.96
CA GLU A 139 -4.10 -11.09 -18.31
C GLU A 139 -2.65 -11.59 -18.41
N MET A 140 -1.67 -10.71 -18.15
CA MET A 140 -0.25 -11.06 -18.23
C MET A 140 0.14 -12.12 -17.19
N ASN A 141 1.19 -12.89 -17.50
CA ASN A 141 1.77 -13.75 -16.47
C ASN A 141 2.36 -12.90 -15.32
N LEU A 142 2.49 -13.52 -14.15
CA LEU A 142 2.87 -12.83 -12.92
C LEU A 142 4.21 -12.08 -13.05
N LYS A 143 5.26 -12.75 -13.55
CA LYS A 143 6.61 -12.18 -13.65
C LYS A 143 6.65 -11.02 -14.64
N GLU A 144 5.96 -11.13 -15.76
CA GLU A 144 5.85 -10.06 -16.75
C GLU A 144 5.10 -8.84 -16.17
N ALA A 145 3.96 -9.06 -15.50
CA ALA A 145 3.17 -7.99 -14.88
C ALA A 145 3.99 -7.21 -13.85
N VAL A 146 4.70 -7.92 -12.95
CA VAL A 146 5.56 -7.31 -11.93
C VAL A 146 6.69 -6.50 -12.56
N ASN A 147 7.43 -7.11 -13.52
CA ASN A 147 8.56 -6.43 -14.18
C ASN A 147 8.11 -5.20 -14.97
N LEU A 148 6.97 -5.28 -15.66
CA LEU A 148 6.43 -4.16 -16.40
C LEU A 148 6.00 -3.02 -15.47
N GLY A 149 5.31 -3.33 -14.35
CA GLY A 149 4.91 -2.33 -13.37
C GLY A 149 6.10 -1.62 -12.73
N ILE A 150 7.13 -2.38 -12.33
CA ILE A 150 8.39 -1.81 -11.83
C ILE A 150 9.04 -0.92 -12.90
N GLY A 151 9.14 -1.42 -14.14
CA GLY A 151 9.74 -0.69 -15.26
C GLY A 151 9.05 0.64 -15.54
N LYS A 152 7.72 0.66 -15.59
CA LYS A 152 6.92 1.86 -15.83
C LYS A 152 7.07 2.90 -14.72
N ALA A 153 7.02 2.49 -13.47
CA ALA A 153 7.28 3.41 -12.35
C ALA A 153 8.71 3.97 -12.37
N MET A 154 9.71 3.13 -12.63
CA MET A 154 11.10 3.57 -12.71
C MET A 154 11.34 4.54 -13.88
N GLU A 155 10.73 4.29 -15.04
CA GLU A 155 10.77 5.18 -16.20
C GLU A 155 10.20 6.57 -15.84
N TYR A 156 9.07 6.62 -15.17
CA TYR A 156 8.48 7.86 -14.66
C TYR A 156 9.46 8.60 -13.76
N TYR A 157 9.97 7.95 -12.70
CA TYR A 157 10.82 8.60 -11.69
C TYR A 157 12.21 9.01 -12.21
N GLN A 158 12.74 8.37 -13.25
CA GLN A 158 14.01 8.77 -13.88
C GLN A 158 13.92 10.17 -14.51
N ASN A 159 12.73 10.61 -14.87
CA ASN A 159 12.48 11.91 -15.49
C ASN A 159 11.95 12.97 -14.51
N GLN A 160 11.87 12.65 -13.20
CA GLN A 160 11.33 13.54 -12.17
C GLN A 160 12.43 14.07 -11.27
N GLU A 161 12.63 15.39 -11.29
CA GLU A 161 13.58 16.08 -10.40
C GLU A 161 13.27 15.79 -8.92
N GLY A 162 14.31 15.54 -8.13
CA GLY A 162 14.21 15.22 -6.71
C GLY A 162 13.77 13.79 -6.38
N PHE A 163 13.35 12.99 -7.40
CA PHE A 163 13.09 11.57 -7.22
C PHE A 163 14.26 10.70 -7.71
N VAL A 164 14.95 11.14 -8.73
CA VAL A 164 16.04 10.40 -9.38
C VAL A 164 17.13 9.97 -8.41
N GLU A 165 17.47 10.81 -7.43
CA GLU A 165 18.50 10.53 -6.43
C GLU A 165 18.08 9.40 -5.47
N GLU A 166 16.77 9.23 -5.26
CA GLU A 166 16.21 8.20 -4.39
C GLU A 166 16.00 6.84 -5.10
N LEU A 167 16.03 6.81 -6.43
CA LEU A 167 15.86 5.58 -7.20
C LEU A 167 16.94 4.52 -6.93
N LYS A 168 18.13 4.92 -6.52
CA LYS A 168 19.22 4.00 -6.17
C LYS A 168 18.81 2.97 -5.11
N PHE A 169 17.89 3.31 -4.22
CA PHE A 169 17.41 2.41 -3.17
C PHE A 169 16.52 1.28 -3.70
N TYR A 170 15.99 1.41 -4.92
CA TYR A 170 15.12 0.45 -5.59
C TYR A 170 15.81 -0.33 -6.72
N ASN A 171 17.12 -0.12 -6.95
CA ASN A 171 17.83 -0.76 -8.04
C ASN A 171 17.75 -2.29 -8.00
N ARG A 172 17.72 -2.87 -6.78
CA ARG A 172 17.64 -4.32 -6.58
C ARG A 172 16.37 -4.93 -7.22
N LEU A 173 15.25 -4.19 -7.27
CA LEU A 173 14.03 -4.65 -7.95
C LEU A 173 14.18 -4.83 -9.46
N LYS A 174 15.22 -4.23 -10.08
CA LYS A 174 15.52 -4.35 -11.50
C LYS A 174 16.47 -5.50 -11.82
N ASP A 175 17.04 -6.11 -10.80
CA ASP A 175 17.99 -7.21 -11.01
C ASP A 175 17.24 -8.43 -11.55
N LYS A 176 17.75 -9.03 -12.63
CA LYS A 176 17.10 -10.18 -13.27
C LYS A 176 16.95 -11.37 -12.33
N ASP A 177 17.87 -11.48 -11.38
CA ASP A 177 17.95 -12.56 -10.40
C ASP A 177 17.28 -12.18 -9.06
N PHE A 178 16.53 -11.06 -9.01
CA PHE A 178 15.87 -10.61 -7.78
C PHE A 178 14.93 -11.69 -7.22
N ALA A 179 14.16 -12.35 -8.07
CA ALA A 179 13.27 -13.41 -7.63
C ALA A 179 14.02 -14.65 -7.10
N ASP A 180 15.24 -14.88 -7.57
CA ASP A 180 16.05 -16.06 -7.21
C ASP A 180 16.90 -15.84 -5.95
N LEU A 181 16.79 -14.67 -5.33
CA LEU A 181 17.51 -14.34 -4.10
C LEU A 181 17.10 -15.29 -2.95
N PRO A 182 18.06 -15.75 -2.13
CA PRO A 182 17.72 -16.56 -0.96
C PRO A 182 16.95 -15.75 0.10
N SER A 183 16.03 -16.39 0.82
CA SER A 183 15.18 -15.76 1.83
C SER A 183 15.94 -14.95 2.88
N GLU A 184 17.13 -15.42 3.26
CA GLU A 184 18.01 -14.79 4.24
C GLU A 184 18.52 -13.41 3.78
N SER A 185 18.49 -13.13 2.48
CA SER A 185 18.88 -11.85 1.91
C SER A 185 17.72 -10.86 1.79
N ILE A 186 16.49 -11.30 2.05
CA ILE A 186 15.29 -10.47 2.00
C ILE A 186 15.05 -9.86 3.38
N ARG A 187 15.14 -8.52 3.45
CA ARG A 187 14.84 -7.78 4.67
C ARG A 187 13.34 -7.51 4.74
N SER A 188 12.74 -7.72 5.91
CA SER A 188 11.30 -7.64 6.16
C SER A 188 10.94 -6.72 7.34
N GLY A 189 11.77 -5.72 7.61
CA GLY A 189 11.50 -4.72 8.66
C GLY A 189 10.65 -3.56 8.16
N GLY A 190 10.29 -2.65 9.09
CA GLY A 190 9.40 -1.50 8.84
C GLY A 190 9.94 -0.40 7.91
N TYR A 191 11.12 -0.58 7.31
CA TYR A 191 11.64 0.32 6.29
C TYR A 191 10.94 0.09 4.95
N VAL A 192 10.40 1.15 4.36
CA VAL A 192 9.51 1.08 3.19
C VAL A 192 10.07 0.30 1.99
N VAL A 193 11.37 0.46 1.71
CA VAL A 193 12.03 -0.27 0.61
C VAL A 193 12.07 -1.77 0.89
N SER A 194 12.44 -2.15 2.13
CA SER A 194 12.49 -3.54 2.55
C SER A 194 11.12 -4.21 2.50
N THR A 195 10.07 -3.52 2.97
CA THR A 195 8.70 -4.03 2.91
C THR A 195 8.24 -4.25 1.46
N LEU A 196 8.52 -3.29 0.56
CA LEU A 196 8.17 -3.42 -0.87
C LEU A 196 8.91 -4.59 -1.54
N GLU A 197 10.23 -4.68 -1.33
CA GLU A 197 11.05 -5.79 -1.85
C GLU A 197 10.56 -7.14 -1.34
N ALA A 198 10.33 -7.25 -0.03
CA ALA A 198 9.85 -8.48 0.59
C ALA A 198 8.49 -8.93 0.02
N ALA A 199 7.54 -7.99 -0.12
CA ALA A 199 6.22 -8.28 -0.66
C ALA A 199 6.28 -8.76 -2.12
N ILE A 200 7.06 -8.08 -2.97
CA ILE A 200 7.24 -8.46 -4.38
C ILE A 200 7.96 -9.80 -4.48
N TRP A 201 8.99 -10.02 -3.67
CA TRP A 201 9.72 -11.30 -3.65
C TRP A 201 8.81 -12.46 -3.23
N CYS A 202 8.01 -12.29 -2.18
CA CYS A 202 7.05 -13.32 -1.75
C CYS A 202 6.05 -13.66 -2.85
N LEU A 203 5.52 -12.65 -3.54
CA LEU A 203 4.60 -12.84 -4.65
C LEU A 203 5.25 -13.62 -5.81
N LEU A 204 6.47 -13.27 -6.19
CA LEU A 204 7.21 -13.92 -7.29
C LEU A 204 7.64 -15.37 -6.98
N ASN A 205 7.69 -15.73 -5.70
CA ASN A 205 8.13 -17.05 -5.22
C ASN A 205 6.99 -17.94 -4.72
N THR A 206 5.75 -17.66 -5.14
CA THR A 206 4.57 -18.44 -4.76
C THR A 206 3.55 -18.47 -5.90
N GLU A 207 2.71 -19.50 -5.91
CA GLU A 207 1.75 -19.75 -6.99
C GLU A 207 0.28 -19.55 -6.56
N ASN A 208 0.04 -19.18 -5.30
CA ASN A 208 -1.30 -18.95 -4.78
C ASN A 208 -1.29 -17.94 -3.61
N TYR A 209 -2.49 -17.46 -3.27
CA TYR A 209 -2.69 -16.48 -2.21
C TYR A 209 -2.14 -16.94 -0.85
N LYS A 210 -2.50 -18.17 -0.45
CA LYS A 210 -2.15 -18.72 0.87
C LYS A 210 -0.63 -18.76 1.06
N ASP A 211 0.07 -19.33 0.09
CA ASP A 211 1.52 -19.50 0.18
C ASP A 211 2.25 -18.14 0.15
N CYS A 212 1.72 -17.16 -0.60
CA CYS A 212 2.26 -15.82 -0.63
C CYS A 212 2.20 -15.16 0.76
N VAL A 213 1.04 -15.17 1.39
CA VAL A 213 0.86 -14.60 2.74
C VAL A 213 1.69 -15.34 3.78
N LEU A 214 1.69 -16.68 3.75
CA LEU A 214 2.49 -17.48 4.69
C LEU A 214 4.00 -17.25 4.50
N LYS A 215 4.46 -17.13 3.26
CA LYS A 215 5.87 -16.80 2.98
C LYS A 215 6.23 -15.44 3.57
N ALA A 216 5.37 -14.43 3.41
CA ALA A 216 5.58 -13.09 3.94
C ALA A 216 5.65 -13.09 5.48
N VAL A 217 4.72 -13.74 6.15
CA VAL A 217 4.73 -13.88 7.63
C VAL A 217 6.00 -14.58 8.12
N ASN A 218 6.48 -15.61 7.40
CA ASN A 218 7.64 -16.39 7.81
C ASN A 218 9.00 -15.70 7.56
N LEU A 219 9.04 -14.55 6.93
CA LEU A 219 10.25 -13.71 6.85
C LEU A 219 10.64 -13.12 8.21
N GLY A 220 9.70 -13.01 9.16
CA GLY A 220 9.95 -12.45 10.47
C GLY A 220 9.91 -10.91 10.48
N SER A 221 10.36 -10.30 11.57
CA SER A 221 10.41 -8.84 11.79
C SER A 221 9.02 -8.19 11.69
N ASP A 222 8.72 -7.36 10.72
CA ASP A 222 7.44 -6.65 10.52
C ASP A 222 6.48 -7.51 9.70
N THR A 223 6.02 -8.60 10.29
CA THR A 223 5.34 -9.70 9.60
C THR A 223 3.94 -9.36 9.11
N ASP A 224 3.19 -8.60 9.86
CA ASP A 224 1.83 -8.19 9.52
C ASP A 224 1.83 -7.20 8.36
N THR A 225 2.67 -6.17 8.38
CA THR A 225 2.77 -5.21 7.29
C THR A 225 3.28 -5.86 5.99
N VAL A 226 4.34 -6.68 6.06
CA VAL A 226 4.83 -7.38 4.85
C VAL A 226 3.76 -8.29 4.28
N ALA A 227 3.02 -9.01 5.15
CA ALA A 227 1.94 -9.88 4.71
C ALA A 227 0.72 -9.10 4.18
N ALA A 228 0.40 -7.93 4.74
CA ALA A 228 -0.66 -7.06 4.22
C ALA A 228 -0.34 -6.54 2.81
N VAL A 229 0.90 -6.06 2.60
CA VAL A 229 1.35 -5.55 1.29
C VAL A 229 1.43 -6.69 0.26
N ALA A 230 2.01 -7.84 0.61
CA ALA A 230 2.08 -9.01 -0.27
C ALA A 230 0.70 -9.60 -0.56
N GLY A 231 -0.15 -9.72 0.47
CA GLY A 231 -1.51 -10.21 0.37
C GLY A 231 -2.40 -9.33 -0.50
N GLY A 232 -2.19 -8.02 -0.48
CA GLY A 232 -2.84 -7.09 -1.39
C GLY A 232 -2.55 -7.42 -2.86
N LEU A 233 -1.27 -7.58 -3.22
CA LEU A 233 -0.87 -7.97 -4.58
C LEU A 233 -1.37 -9.38 -4.95
N ALA A 234 -1.25 -10.35 -4.03
CA ALA A 234 -1.74 -11.71 -4.24
C ALA A 234 -3.26 -11.75 -4.42
N GLY A 235 -3.99 -10.91 -3.67
CA GLY A 235 -5.45 -10.76 -3.82
C GLY A 235 -5.86 -10.24 -5.19
N LEU A 236 -5.11 -9.30 -5.76
CA LEU A 236 -5.34 -8.82 -7.14
C LEU A 236 -5.06 -9.90 -8.17
N LYS A 237 -4.00 -10.68 -7.99
CA LYS A 237 -3.58 -11.72 -8.93
C LYS A 237 -4.47 -12.96 -8.91
N TYR A 238 -4.81 -13.45 -7.70
CA TYR A 238 -5.48 -14.73 -7.53
C TYR A 238 -6.98 -14.61 -7.24
N GLY A 239 -7.45 -13.41 -6.89
CA GLY A 239 -8.84 -13.11 -6.60
C GLY A 239 -9.29 -13.49 -5.18
N TYR A 240 -10.46 -12.97 -4.80
CA TYR A 240 -11.07 -13.17 -3.47
C TYR A 240 -11.31 -14.64 -3.14
N THR A 241 -11.74 -15.45 -4.12
CA THR A 241 -12.03 -16.87 -3.94
C THR A 241 -10.80 -17.73 -3.64
N ALA A 242 -9.60 -17.22 -3.88
CA ALA A 242 -8.35 -17.89 -3.54
C ALA A 242 -7.96 -17.73 -2.06
N ILE A 243 -8.63 -16.84 -1.32
CA ILE A 243 -8.41 -16.67 0.12
C ILE A 243 -8.98 -17.89 0.84
N PRO A 244 -8.20 -18.56 1.73
CA PRO A 244 -8.70 -19.72 2.48
C PRO A 244 -9.97 -19.40 3.27
N GLN A 245 -10.98 -20.28 3.18
CA GLN A 245 -12.28 -20.06 3.83
C GLN A 245 -12.18 -20.06 5.36
N ASP A 246 -11.28 -20.86 5.92
CA ASP A 246 -10.98 -20.87 7.36
C ASP A 246 -10.39 -19.53 7.84
N TRP A 247 -9.60 -18.83 7.00
CA TRP A 247 -9.11 -17.49 7.31
C TRP A 247 -10.25 -16.46 7.26
N LEU A 248 -11.07 -16.50 6.21
CA LEU A 248 -12.23 -15.61 6.10
C LEU A 248 -13.23 -15.80 7.23
N GLY A 249 -13.41 -17.06 7.70
CA GLY A 249 -14.35 -17.40 8.77
C GLY A 249 -14.00 -16.84 10.14
N VAL A 250 -12.74 -16.48 10.39
CA VAL A 250 -12.29 -15.95 11.68
C VAL A 250 -12.06 -14.44 11.69
N ILE A 251 -12.22 -13.75 10.55
CA ILE A 251 -12.04 -12.29 10.49
C ILE A 251 -13.10 -11.59 11.35
N VAL A 252 -12.63 -10.82 12.33
CA VAL A 252 -13.49 -10.00 13.18
C VAL A 252 -14.16 -8.91 12.33
N LYS A 253 -15.47 -8.66 12.52
CA LYS A 253 -16.23 -7.66 11.75
C LYS A 253 -16.14 -7.85 10.22
N ARG A 254 -16.05 -9.06 9.73
CA ARG A 254 -15.97 -9.38 8.29
C ARG A 254 -17.06 -8.67 7.48
N GLU A 255 -18.31 -8.72 7.92
CA GLU A 255 -19.45 -8.08 7.24
C GLU A 255 -19.26 -6.56 7.10
N TYR A 256 -18.67 -5.92 8.10
CA TYR A 256 -18.32 -4.49 8.04
C TYR A 256 -17.29 -4.21 6.94
N ILE A 257 -16.23 -5.02 6.85
CA ILE A 257 -15.20 -4.90 5.80
C ILE A 257 -15.84 -5.10 4.42
N GLU A 258 -16.62 -6.16 4.24
CA GLU A 258 -17.29 -6.48 2.97
C GLU A 258 -18.28 -5.35 2.56
N SER A 259 -19.03 -4.80 3.51
CA SER A 259 -19.94 -3.68 3.27
C SER A 259 -19.19 -2.43 2.80
N LEU A 260 -18.07 -2.08 3.45
CA LEU A 260 -17.25 -0.94 3.06
C LEU A 260 -16.62 -1.15 1.68
N CYS A 261 -16.09 -2.34 1.40
CA CYS A 261 -15.55 -2.67 0.09
C CYS A 261 -16.61 -2.57 -1.02
N ASN A 262 -17.83 -3.06 -0.78
CA ASN A 262 -18.95 -2.93 -1.71
C ASN A 262 -19.35 -1.47 -1.93
N GLN A 263 -19.44 -0.67 -0.86
CA GLN A 263 -19.73 0.76 -0.96
C GLN A 263 -18.67 1.46 -1.83
N PHE A 264 -17.41 1.19 -1.60
CA PHE A 264 -16.31 1.75 -2.38
C PHE A 264 -16.40 1.30 -3.85
N TYR A 265 -16.59 0.00 -4.11
CA TYR A 265 -16.73 -0.53 -5.47
C TYR A 265 -17.86 0.17 -6.25
N PHE A 266 -19.06 0.28 -5.67
CA PHE A 266 -20.17 0.96 -6.32
C PHE A 266 -19.92 2.45 -6.56
N ALA A 267 -19.15 3.11 -5.70
CA ALA A 267 -18.84 4.53 -5.87
C ALA A 267 -17.89 4.79 -7.04
N ILE A 268 -16.91 3.90 -7.28
CA ILE A 268 -15.91 4.09 -8.35
C ILE A 268 -16.33 3.49 -9.70
N THR A 269 -17.42 2.71 -9.76
CA THR A 269 -17.93 2.09 -11.00
C THR A 269 -19.13 2.82 -11.60
N ARG A 270 -19.57 3.91 -10.98
CA ARG A 270 -20.61 4.82 -11.50
C ARG A 270 -20.01 5.85 -12.43
#